data_1febc596785c0eb670d7456cf2196d43
#
_entry.id   1febc596785c0eb670d7456cf2196d43
#
_cell.length_a   1.000
_cell.length_b   1.000
_cell.length_c   1.000
_cell.angle_alpha   90.00
_cell.angle_beta   90.00
_cell.angle_gamma   90.00
#
_symmetry.space_group_name_H-M   'P 1'
#
loop_
_entity.id
_entity.type
_entity.pdbx_description
1 polymer ?
#
loop_
_entity_poly.entity_id
_entity_poly.type
_entity_poly.pdbx_seq_one_letter_code
_entity_poly.pdbx_strand_id
1 'polypeptide(L)'
;MQLNGESSKTESDSDIFIQSYNEVYIRIESNRGIAQELSEHFSFYVPGYRFMPAFKSRSWDGKIRLFDVNKLTIYKGLIEEVKKFATSRNYSIELDNNLDTANEFSMFECGQFIQSIKTKLEPRNYQIEGFVHAVRNNRCLLLSPTGSGKSFIIYLITRFYPQTLKIILVNLDLEP
;
A
#
# COMPACT_ATOMS: atom_id res chain seq x y z
N MET A 1 -45.70 13.54 2.71
CA MET A 1 -45.12 12.43 3.49
C MET A 1 -43.64 12.45 3.24
N GLN A 2 -42.92 13.10 4.17
CA GLN A 2 -41.47 13.32 4.09
C GLN A 2 -40.76 12.05 4.59
N LEU A 3 -39.80 11.55 3.85
CA LEU A 3 -38.83 10.58 4.36
C LEU A 3 -37.48 11.28 4.37
N ASN A 4 -37.15 11.80 5.54
CA ASN A 4 -35.82 12.24 5.89
C ASN A 4 -34.90 11.01 5.99
N GLY A 5 -34.00 10.88 5.06
CA GLY A 5 -32.85 9.99 5.19
C GLY A 5 -31.78 10.70 5.99
N GLU A 6 -31.80 10.60 7.31
CA GLU A 6 -30.68 10.95 8.17
C GLU A 6 -29.56 9.94 7.97
N SER A 7 -28.51 10.39 7.29
CA SER A 7 -27.22 9.72 7.28
C SER A 7 -26.66 9.82 8.70
N SER A 8 -26.69 8.72 9.45
CA SER A 8 -26.06 8.60 10.75
C SER A 8 -24.55 8.70 10.59
N LYS A 9 -23.99 9.89 10.83
CA LYS A 9 -22.58 10.04 11.17
C LYS A 9 -22.38 9.33 12.51
N THR A 10 -21.79 8.16 12.49
CA THR A 10 -21.10 7.62 13.66
C THR A 10 -19.91 8.54 13.93
N GLU A 11 -20.04 9.44 14.89
CA GLU A 11 -18.90 10.17 15.46
C GLU A 11 -18.02 9.11 16.14
N SER A 12 -16.94 8.72 15.47
CA SER A 12 -15.88 7.96 16.12
C SER A 12 -15.20 8.89 17.11
N ASP A 13 -15.04 8.42 18.35
CA ASP A 13 -14.40 9.17 19.46
C ASP A 13 -12.86 9.29 19.24
N SER A 14 -12.37 8.86 18.08
CA SER A 14 -10.97 8.87 17.67
C SER A 14 -10.62 10.06 16.78
N ASP A 15 -9.38 10.56 16.91
CA ASP A 15 -8.88 11.68 16.09
C ASP A 15 -8.77 11.32 14.61
N ILE A 16 -8.45 10.05 14.32
CA ILE A 16 -8.23 9.49 12.98
C ILE A 16 -8.97 8.16 12.87
N PHE A 17 -9.92 8.07 11.95
CA PHE A 17 -10.59 6.83 11.59
C PHE A 17 -10.16 6.39 10.19
N ILE A 18 -9.68 5.16 10.06
CA ILE A 18 -9.17 4.61 8.80
C ILE A 18 -10.08 3.49 8.31
N GLN A 19 -10.63 3.65 7.11
CA GLN A 19 -11.48 2.66 6.47
C GLN A 19 -10.99 2.27 5.08
N SER A 20 -11.36 1.08 4.62
CA SER A 20 -11.08 0.64 3.26
C SER A 20 -11.95 1.44 2.29
N TYR A 21 -11.34 2.00 1.22
CA TYR A 21 -12.06 2.71 0.18
C TYR A 21 -12.14 1.87 -1.11
N ASN A 22 -11.01 1.29 -1.53
CA ASN A 22 -10.92 0.35 -2.65
C ASN A 22 -9.58 -0.42 -2.55
N GLU A 23 -9.26 -1.19 -3.60
CA GLU A 23 -8.01 -1.97 -3.63
C GLU A 23 -6.72 -1.13 -3.58
N VAL A 24 -6.78 0.15 -3.96
CA VAL A 24 -5.61 1.03 -4.05
C VAL A 24 -5.53 2.00 -2.88
N TYR A 25 -6.66 2.51 -2.42
CA TYR A 25 -6.75 3.60 -1.46
C TYR A 25 -7.49 3.20 -0.19
N ILE A 26 -7.07 3.81 0.92
CA ILE A 26 -7.82 3.91 2.17
C ILE A 26 -8.38 5.33 2.31
N ARG A 27 -9.49 5.46 3.02
CA ARG A 27 -10.03 6.76 3.42
C ARG A 27 -9.67 7.02 4.86
N ILE A 28 -9.27 8.26 5.14
CA ILE A 28 -8.92 8.73 6.49
C ILE A 28 -9.92 9.82 6.87
N GLU A 29 -10.80 9.53 7.80
CA GLU A 29 -11.69 10.51 8.40
C GLU A 29 -11.01 11.14 9.60
N SER A 30 -10.96 12.46 9.64
CA SER A 30 -10.35 13.24 10.70
C SER A 30 -10.87 14.68 10.65
N ASN A 31 -10.55 15.49 11.65
CA ASN A 31 -10.83 16.90 11.59
C ASN A 31 -9.97 17.59 10.51
N ARG A 32 -10.39 18.80 10.12
CA ARG A 32 -9.71 19.55 9.04
C ARG A 32 -8.24 19.89 9.34
N GLY A 33 -7.90 20.11 10.60
CA GLY A 33 -6.52 20.39 11.02
C GLY A 33 -5.61 19.20 10.77
N ILE A 34 -6.02 18.01 11.25
CA ILE A 34 -5.28 16.75 11.04
C ILE A 34 -5.18 16.39 9.56
N ALA A 35 -6.25 16.58 8.78
CA ALA A 35 -6.23 16.35 7.33
C ALA A 35 -5.20 17.25 6.62
N GLN A 36 -5.06 18.50 7.05
CA GLN A 36 -4.05 19.39 6.50
C GLN A 36 -2.63 18.96 6.89
N GLU A 37 -2.42 18.57 8.14
CA GLU A 37 -1.14 18.05 8.61
C GLU A 37 -0.73 16.76 7.88
N LEU A 38 -1.67 15.83 7.63
CA LEU A 38 -1.45 14.65 6.81
C LEU A 38 -1.01 15.03 5.40
N SER A 39 -1.68 16.01 4.79
CA SER A 39 -1.32 16.47 3.44
C SER A 39 0.09 17.06 3.38
N GLU A 40 0.50 17.79 4.39
CA GLU A 40 1.86 18.34 4.48
C GLU A 40 2.90 17.26 4.74
N HIS A 41 2.61 16.35 5.67
CA HIS A 41 3.50 15.25 6.01
C HIS A 41 3.74 14.31 4.83
N PHE A 42 2.68 13.96 4.10
CA PHE A 42 2.74 13.09 2.92
C PHE A 42 2.93 13.87 1.61
N SER A 43 3.67 14.97 1.67
CA SER A 43 4.06 15.76 0.51
C SER A 43 5.58 15.87 0.37
N PHE A 44 6.07 15.91 -0.86
CA PHE A 44 7.49 16.12 -1.15
C PHE A 44 7.69 16.90 -2.43
N TYR A 45 8.82 17.61 -2.51
CA TYR A 45 9.20 18.31 -3.73
C TYR A 45 9.71 17.35 -4.80
N VAL A 46 9.26 17.55 -6.03
CA VAL A 46 9.78 16.77 -7.17
C VAL A 46 11.22 17.18 -7.45
N PRO A 47 12.16 16.25 -7.63
CA PRO A 47 13.52 16.59 -8.04
C PRO A 47 13.52 17.49 -9.27
N GLY A 48 14.25 18.60 -9.21
CA GLY A 48 14.33 19.56 -10.33
C GLY A 48 13.06 20.40 -10.57
N TYR A 49 12.09 20.42 -9.66
CA TYR A 49 10.83 21.17 -9.81
C TYR A 49 11.00 22.63 -10.23
N ARG A 50 12.08 23.28 -9.78
CA ARG A 50 12.38 24.71 -10.11
C ARG A 50 12.59 24.95 -11.60
N PHE A 51 12.97 23.93 -12.35
CA PHE A 51 13.21 24.02 -13.79
C PHE A 51 11.96 23.67 -14.62
N MET A 52 10.92 23.13 -14.00
CA MET A 52 9.69 22.74 -14.68
C MET A 52 8.84 23.94 -15.09
N PRO A 53 8.27 23.95 -16.31
CA PRO A 53 7.43 25.05 -16.80
C PRO A 53 6.24 25.36 -15.88
N ALA A 54 5.60 24.32 -15.35
CA ALA A 54 4.45 24.48 -14.45
C ALA A 54 4.80 25.22 -13.13
N PHE A 55 6.00 25.02 -12.59
CA PHE A 55 6.49 25.77 -11.45
C PHE A 55 6.83 27.21 -11.81
N LYS A 56 7.48 27.44 -12.96
CA LYS A 56 7.84 28.77 -13.45
C LYS A 56 6.61 29.63 -13.75
N SER A 57 5.54 29.03 -14.27
CA SER A 57 4.26 29.70 -14.51
C SER A 57 3.39 29.86 -13.27
N ARG A 58 3.85 29.38 -12.10
CA ARG A 58 3.12 29.36 -10.82
C ARG A 58 1.78 28.59 -10.86
N SER A 59 1.60 27.69 -11.83
CA SER A 59 0.42 26.81 -11.90
C SER A 59 0.55 25.60 -10.97
N TRP A 60 1.73 25.34 -10.44
CA TRP A 60 2.03 24.24 -9.52
C TRP A 60 3.13 24.64 -8.55
N ASP A 61 3.06 24.17 -7.32
CA ASP A 61 3.98 24.52 -6.22
C ASP A 61 5.23 23.61 -6.12
N GLY A 62 5.43 22.71 -7.06
CA GLY A 62 6.58 21.79 -7.10
C GLY A 62 6.44 20.56 -6.21
N LYS A 63 5.30 20.37 -5.52
CA LYS A 63 5.08 19.24 -4.62
C LYS A 63 4.12 18.19 -5.21
N ILE A 64 4.40 16.94 -4.91
CA ILE A 64 3.46 15.84 -5.02
C ILE A 64 2.89 15.60 -3.63
N ARG A 65 1.56 15.45 -3.55
CA ARG A 65 0.83 15.11 -2.33
C ARG A 65 0.26 13.72 -2.46
N LEU A 66 0.63 12.83 -1.55
CA LEU A 66 0.13 11.44 -1.53
C LEU A 66 -1.22 11.34 -0.83
N PHE A 67 -1.55 12.29 0.05
CA PHE A 67 -2.85 12.40 0.70
C PHE A 67 -3.70 13.45 -0.02
N ASP A 68 -4.85 13.04 -0.54
CA ASP A 68 -5.84 13.93 -1.16
C ASP A 68 -6.78 14.46 -0.09
N VAL A 69 -6.64 15.74 0.27
CA VAL A 69 -7.46 16.43 1.30
C VAL A 69 -8.94 16.47 0.92
N ASN A 70 -9.26 16.55 -0.37
CA ASN A 70 -10.65 16.70 -0.83
C ASN A 70 -11.39 15.34 -0.76
N LYS A 71 -10.71 14.25 -1.11
CA LYS A 71 -11.25 12.89 -1.07
C LYS A 71 -10.98 12.20 0.26
N LEU A 72 -10.09 12.76 1.08
CA LEU A 72 -9.60 12.17 2.32
C LEU A 72 -8.99 10.79 2.09
N THR A 73 -8.25 10.61 0.99
CA THR A 73 -7.69 9.32 0.60
C THR A 73 -6.19 9.33 0.49
N ILE A 74 -5.58 8.21 0.84
CA ILE A 74 -4.16 7.92 0.68
C ILE A 74 -3.98 6.48 0.17
N TYR A 75 -2.83 6.19 -0.43
CA TYR A 75 -2.52 4.83 -0.89
C TYR A 75 -2.54 3.83 0.28
N LYS A 76 -3.23 2.71 0.11
CA LYS A 76 -3.38 1.65 1.12
C LYS A 76 -2.03 1.14 1.65
N GLY A 77 -0.99 1.13 0.81
CA GLY A 77 0.35 0.73 1.21
C GLY A 77 1.06 1.67 2.21
N LEU A 78 0.50 2.85 2.48
CA LEU A 78 1.05 3.82 3.43
C LEU A 78 0.39 3.76 4.81
N ILE A 79 -0.45 2.77 5.08
CA ILE A 79 -1.18 2.67 6.36
C ILE A 79 -0.24 2.66 7.57
N GLU A 80 0.88 1.97 7.51
CA GLU A 80 1.84 1.91 8.61
C GLU A 80 2.53 3.27 8.84
N GLU A 81 2.78 4.02 7.77
CA GLU A 81 3.33 5.38 7.88
C GLU A 81 2.29 6.36 8.46
N VAL A 82 1.00 6.17 8.16
CA VAL A 82 -0.10 6.93 8.78
C VAL A 82 -0.17 6.63 10.28
N LYS A 83 -0.05 5.37 10.68
CA LYS A 83 0.01 4.98 12.10
C LYS A 83 1.20 5.62 12.82
N LYS A 84 2.39 5.61 12.20
CA LYS A 84 3.59 6.27 12.76
C LYS A 84 3.39 7.78 12.90
N PHE A 85 2.81 8.42 11.89
CA PHE A 85 2.45 9.84 11.94
C PHE A 85 1.54 10.15 13.13
N ALA A 86 0.46 9.42 13.30
CA ALA A 86 -0.49 9.62 14.39
C ALA A 86 0.16 9.38 15.76
N THR A 87 0.94 8.30 15.91
CA THR A 87 1.68 8.00 17.15
C THR A 87 2.65 9.14 17.50
N SER A 88 3.35 9.70 16.52
CA SER A 88 4.31 10.79 16.74
C SER A 88 3.66 12.09 17.22
N ARG A 89 2.36 12.25 16.99
CA ARG A 89 1.55 13.42 17.38
C ARG A 89 0.56 13.14 18.50
N ASN A 90 0.58 11.93 19.06
CA ASN A 90 -0.35 11.44 20.09
C ASN A 90 -1.83 11.51 19.65
N TYR A 91 -2.09 11.30 18.34
CA TYR A 91 -3.44 11.14 17.84
C TYR A 91 -3.94 9.71 18.07
N SER A 92 -5.18 9.58 18.50
CA SER A 92 -5.88 8.30 18.61
C SER A 92 -6.29 7.78 17.22
N ILE A 93 -6.09 6.50 16.97
CA ILE A 93 -6.43 5.85 15.70
C ILE A 93 -7.44 4.75 15.96
N GLU A 94 -8.47 4.72 15.13
CA GLU A 94 -9.40 3.61 15.00
C GLU A 94 -9.36 3.06 13.58
N LEU A 95 -9.36 1.74 13.46
CA LEU A 95 -9.34 1.02 12.18
C LEU A 95 -10.69 0.35 11.96
N ASP A 96 -11.22 0.47 10.76
CA ASP A 96 -12.37 -0.34 10.33
C ASP A 96 -12.00 -1.84 10.36
N ASN A 97 -12.90 -2.66 10.88
CA ASN A 97 -12.74 -4.12 10.96
C ASN A 97 -12.54 -4.79 9.59
N ASN A 98 -12.97 -4.14 8.51
CA ASN A 98 -12.79 -4.62 7.14
C ASN A 98 -11.45 -4.21 6.51
N LEU A 99 -10.58 -3.54 7.29
CA LEU A 99 -9.26 -3.19 6.79
C LEU A 99 -8.39 -4.45 6.77
N ASP A 100 -8.14 -4.95 5.58
CA ASP A 100 -7.34 -6.16 5.32
C ASP A 100 -5.90 -5.92 5.78
N THR A 101 -5.64 -6.25 7.04
CA THR A 101 -4.31 -6.26 7.63
C THR A 101 -3.67 -7.62 7.34
N ALA A 102 -2.39 -7.62 7.10
CA ALA A 102 -1.52 -8.74 6.73
C ALA A 102 -2.10 -10.17 6.87
N ASN A 103 -2.03 -10.95 5.81
CA ASN A 103 -2.42 -12.38 5.84
C ASN A 103 -1.55 -13.16 6.82
N GLU A 104 -2.17 -13.95 7.68
CA GLU A 104 -1.47 -14.90 8.54
C GLU A 104 -1.03 -16.15 7.73
N PHE A 105 -0.10 -15.95 6.82
CA PHE A 105 0.48 -17.05 6.04
C PHE A 105 1.73 -17.58 6.73
N SER A 106 1.68 -18.81 7.22
CA SER A 106 2.75 -19.42 7.98
C SER A 106 3.81 -20.10 7.09
N MET A 107 5.00 -20.35 7.65
CA MET A 107 6.03 -21.13 6.98
C MET A 107 5.59 -22.59 6.72
N PHE A 108 4.73 -23.12 7.59
CA PHE A 108 4.17 -24.45 7.43
C PHE A 108 3.24 -24.53 6.21
N GLU A 109 2.31 -23.58 6.08
CA GLU A 109 1.42 -23.48 4.90
C GLU A 109 2.22 -23.27 3.61
N CYS A 110 3.29 -22.48 3.68
CA CYS A 110 4.22 -22.32 2.56
C CYS A 110 4.83 -23.66 2.15
N GLY A 111 5.29 -24.47 3.11
CA GLY A 111 5.84 -25.80 2.85
C GLY A 111 4.83 -26.74 2.17
N GLN A 112 3.59 -26.77 2.67
CA GLN A 112 2.50 -27.54 2.06
C GLN A 112 2.20 -27.07 0.63
N PHE A 113 2.15 -25.76 0.42
CA PHE A 113 1.91 -25.17 -0.91
C PHE A 113 3.02 -25.57 -1.89
N ILE A 114 4.30 -25.42 -1.52
CA ILE A 114 5.45 -25.78 -2.37
C ILE A 114 5.39 -27.27 -2.76
N GLN A 115 5.06 -28.15 -1.83
CA GLN A 115 4.87 -29.58 -2.12
C GLN A 115 3.71 -29.82 -3.11
N SER A 116 2.63 -29.06 -3.00
CA SER A 116 1.44 -29.21 -3.85
C SER A 116 1.69 -28.88 -5.33
N ILE A 117 2.57 -27.90 -5.61
CA ILE A 117 2.87 -27.46 -6.98
C ILE A 117 3.81 -28.41 -7.75
N LYS A 118 4.36 -29.43 -7.11
CA LYS A 118 5.22 -30.47 -7.71
C LYS A 118 6.30 -29.90 -8.65
N THR A 119 6.94 -28.81 -8.24
CA THR A 119 8.03 -28.21 -9.03
C THR A 119 9.28 -29.12 -9.00
N LYS A 120 10.04 -29.13 -10.09
CA LYS A 120 11.36 -29.81 -10.15
C LYS A 120 12.46 -29.00 -9.49
N LEU A 121 12.21 -27.73 -9.19
CA LEU A 121 13.16 -26.80 -8.59
C LEU A 121 12.93 -26.78 -7.08
N GLU A 122 13.98 -26.97 -6.31
CA GLU A 122 13.96 -26.77 -4.87
C GLU A 122 14.20 -25.28 -4.57
N PRO A 123 13.24 -24.61 -3.89
CA PRO A 123 13.42 -23.23 -3.53
C PRO A 123 14.51 -23.06 -2.48
N ARG A 124 15.32 -22.02 -2.62
CA ARG A 124 16.30 -21.62 -1.60
C ARG A 124 15.60 -20.89 -0.46
N ASN A 125 16.17 -20.91 0.76
CA ASN A 125 15.56 -20.30 1.95
C ASN A 125 15.13 -18.85 1.74
N TYR A 126 15.98 -18.01 1.16
CA TYR A 126 15.67 -16.62 0.91
C TYR A 126 14.52 -16.43 -0.12
N GLN A 127 14.32 -17.39 -1.04
CA GLN A 127 13.19 -17.35 -1.97
C GLN A 127 11.88 -17.69 -1.27
N ILE A 128 11.92 -18.64 -0.34
CA ILE A 128 10.79 -18.97 0.53
C ILE A 128 10.43 -17.78 1.41
N GLU A 129 11.41 -17.17 2.07
CA GLU A 129 11.22 -15.98 2.90
C GLU A 129 10.62 -14.83 2.09
N GLY A 130 11.16 -14.55 0.90
CA GLY A 130 10.63 -13.53 0.00
C GLY A 130 9.20 -13.80 -0.46
N PHE A 131 8.87 -15.07 -0.77
CA PHE A 131 7.53 -15.47 -1.13
C PHE A 131 6.55 -15.29 0.04
N VAL A 132 6.90 -15.79 1.25
CA VAL A 132 6.07 -15.64 2.45
C VAL A 132 5.87 -14.17 2.79
N HIS A 133 6.94 -13.35 2.70
CA HIS A 133 6.85 -11.92 2.90
C HIS A 133 5.87 -11.25 1.92
N ALA A 134 5.93 -11.61 0.64
CA ALA A 134 5.04 -11.08 -0.38
C ALA A 134 3.57 -11.45 -0.13
N VAL A 135 3.30 -12.70 0.26
CA VAL A 135 1.93 -13.16 0.55
C VAL A 135 1.37 -12.48 1.81
N ARG A 136 2.19 -12.33 2.86
CA ARG A 136 1.76 -11.69 4.11
C ARG A 136 1.41 -10.22 3.94
N ASN A 137 2.20 -9.50 3.15
CA ASN A 137 2.08 -8.06 3.06
C ASN A 137 1.23 -7.58 1.88
N ASN A 138 0.77 -8.46 0.98
CA ASN A 138 0.00 -8.14 -0.23
C ASN A 138 0.68 -7.11 -1.16
N ARG A 139 1.35 -6.09 -0.62
CA ARG A 139 2.12 -5.06 -1.32
C ARG A 139 3.48 -4.92 -0.66
N CYS A 140 4.53 -5.28 -1.37
CA CYS A 140 5.89 -5.17 -0.83
C CYS A 140 6.91 -4.93 -1.95
N LEU A 141 8.07 -4.44 -1.55
CA LEU A 141 9.24 -4.34 -2.41
C LEU A 141 10.25 -5.41 -1.99
N LEU A 142 10.55 -6.33 -2.91
CA LEU A 142 11.56 -7.35 -2.72
C LEU A 142 12.84 -6.94 -3.44
N LEU A 143 13.84 -6.49 -2.68
CA LEU A 143 15.17 -6.21 -3.21
C LEU A 143 15.97 -7.49 -3.31
N SER A 144 16.37 -7.86 -4.51
CA SER A 144 17.06 -9.12 -4.76
C SER A 144 18.10 -8.94 -5.88
N PRO A 145 19.35 -9.38 -5.70
CA PRO A 145 20.41 -9.19 -6.68
C PRO A 145 20.13 -9.94 -7.99
N THR A 146 20.83 -9.56 -9.06
CA THR A 146 20.79 -10.27 -10.34
C THR A 146 21.25 -11.72 -10.14
N GLY A 147 20.58 -12.67 -10.80
CA GLY A 147 20.88 -14.09 -10.66
C GLY A 147 20.33 -14.80 -9.40
N SER A 148 19.67 -14.08 -8.50
CA SER A 148 19.07 -14.68 -7.28
C SER A 148 17.84 -15.56 -7.52
N GLY A 149 17.34 -15.64 -8.76
CA GLY A 149 16.15 -16.41 -9.09
C GLY A 149 14.83 -15.72 -8.75
N LYS A 150 14.76 -14.39 -8.89
CA LYS A 150 13.52 -13.59 -8.75
C LYS A 150 12.34 -14.18 -9.52
N SER A 151 12.59 -14.70 -10.71
CA SER A 151 11.57 -15.33 -11.56
C SER A 151 10.90 -16.53 -10.86
N PHE A 152 11.61 -17.24 -9.99
CA PHE A 152 11.04 -18.32 -9.24
C PHE A 152 10.09 -17.82 -8.13
N ILE A 153 10.43 -16.72 -7.46
CA ILE A 153 9.52 -16.07 -6.49
C ILE A 153 8.24 -15.60 -7.20
N ILE A 154 8.38 -14.95 -8.38
CA ILE A 154 7.24 -14.54 -9.21
C ILE A 154 6.39 -15.77 -9.60
N TYR A 155 7.01 -16.86 -9.99
CA TYR A 155 6.31 -18.11 -10.29
C TYR A 155 5.51 -18.62 -9.09
N LEU A 156 6.10 -18.66 -7.89
CA LEU A 156 5.40 -19.07 -6.67
C LEU A 156 4.18 -18.20 -6.38
N ILE A 157 4.35 -16.87 -6.46
CA ILE A 157 3.24 -15.90 -6.26
C ILE A 157 2.13 -16.13 -7.29
N THR A 158 2.48 -16.30 -8.57
CA THR A 158 1.49 -16.53 -9.63
C THR A 158 0.72 -17.85 -9.46
N ARG A 159 1.36 -18.85 -8.93
CA ARG A 159 0.73 -20.16 -8.64
C ARG A 159 -0.13 -20.11 -7.38
N PHE A 160 0.23 -19.28 -6.41
CA PHE A 160 -0.51 -19.12 -5.15
C PHE A 160 -1.88 -18.47 -5.36
N TYR A 161 -2.00 -17.55 -6.31
CA TYR A 161 -3.27 -16.88 -6.66
C TYR A 161 -3.83 -17.39 -8.00
N PRO A 162 -4.33 -18.63 -8.12
CA PRO A 162 -4.69 -19.22 -9.42
C PRO A 162 -5.87 -18.53 -10.11
N GLN A 163 -6.78 -17.95 -9.35
CA GLN A 163 -8.04 -17.37 -9.84
C GLN A 163 -7.94 -15.87 -10.19
N THR A 164 -6.76 -15.25 -10.10
CA THR A 164 -6.58 -13.83 -10.36
C THR A 164 -5.94 -13.55 -11.72
N LEU A 165 -6.29 -12.44 -12.36
CA LEU A 165 -5.55 -11.90 -13.50
C LEU A 165 -4.17 -11.42 -13.00
N LYS A 166 -3.09 -11.79 -13.71
CA LYS A 166 -1.72 -11.39 -13.39
C LYS A 166 -1.16 -10.55 -14.53
N ILE A 167 -0.58 -9.40 -14.16
CA ILE A 167 0.12 -8.52 -15.09
C ILE A 167 1.55 -8.41 -14.59
N ILE A 168 2.52 -8.89 -15.38
CA ILE A 168 3.95 -8.83 -15.08
C ILE A 168 4.56 -7.78 -15.99
N LEU A 169 5.03 -6.69 -15.40
CA LEU A 169 5.74 -5.63 -16.10
C LEU A 169 7.25 -5.84 -15.90
N VAL A 170 7.97 -5.96 -16.98
CA VAL A 170 9.44 -6.10 -16.98
C VAL A 170 10.03 -4.88 -17.67
N ASN A 171 10.91 -4.16 -16.96
CA ASN A 171 11.74 -3.14 -17.59
C ASN A 171 12.96 -3.84 -18.21
N LEU A 172 13.08 -3.79 -19.52
CA LEU A 172 14.27 -4.22 -20.24
C LEU A 172 15.08 -2.94 -20.49
N ASP A 173 15.99 -2.62 -19.58
CA ASP A 173 17.04 -1.65 -19.88
C ASP A 173 17.92 -2.29 -20.96
N LEU A 174 17.58 -2.01 -22.20
CA LEU A 174 18.49 -2.22 -23.32
C LEU A 174 19.56 -1.13 -23.17
N GLU A 175 20.62 -1.45 -22.44
CA GLU A 175 21.83 -0.62 -22.54
C GLU A 175 22.29 -0.67 -24.01
N PRO A 176 22.60 0.52 -24.57
CA PRO A 176 23.06 0.62 -25.98
C PRO A 176 24.41 -0.04 -26.19
#